data_09a5d49161ab1b29d80b7ed0e9be29b1
#
_entry.id   09a5d49161ab1b29d80b7ed0e9be29b1
#
_cell.length_a   1.000
_cell.length_b   1.000
_cell.length_c   1.000
_cell.angle_alpha   90.00
_cell.angle_beta   90.00
_cell.angle_gamma   90.00
#
_symmetry.space_group_name_H-M   'P 1'
#
loop_
_entity.id
_entity.type
_entity.pdbx_description
1 polymer ?
#
loop_
_entity_poly.entity_id
_entity_poly.type
_entity_poly.pdbx_seq_one_letter_code
_entity_poly.pdbx_strand_id
1 'polypeptide(L)'
;ISDAGEDPDISLTGEGVCRGLDFTEAFRIADALPGGMSRTNLMLALRNFKIYHPGLLDGLVTELKGNSDAYFVEGSEYSKFNATDQTWEMVGDVVDANGGTPNCRWDKANGGCR
;
A
#
# COMPACT_ATOMS: atom_id res chain seq x y z
N ILE A 1 -17.61 -0.66 10.02
CA ILE A 1 -18.12 -1.28 8.78
C ILE A 1 -19.46 -1.92 9.09
N SER A 2 -19.53 -2.89 9.99
CA SER A 2 -20.78 -3.56 10.37
C SER A 2 -21.83 -2.60 10.91
N ASP A 3 -21.45 -1.58 11.68
CA ASP A 3 -22.34 -0.53 12.19
C ASP A 3 -22.95 0.34 11.08
N ALA A 4 -22.31 0.38 9.92
CA ALA A 4 -22.83 1.04 8.73
C ALA A 4 -23.71 0.11 7.86
N GLY A 5 -23.93 -1.14 8.30
CA GLY A 5 -24.69 -2.15 7.55
C GLY A 5 -23.92 -2.83 6.44
N GLU A 6 -22.59 -2.62 6.37
CA GLU A 6 -21.72 -3.24 5.39
C GLU A 6 -21.13 -4.55 5.92
N ASP A 7 -20.89 -5.50 5.02
CA ASP A 7 -20.23 -6.74 5.34
C ASP A 7 -18.71 -6.54 5.41
N PRO A 8 -18.08 -6.71 6.60
CA PRO A 8 -16.64 -6.55 6.75
C PRO A 8 -15.82 -7.62 5.99
N ASP A 9 -16.40 -8.74 5.69
CA ASP A 9 -15.72 -9.86 5.01
C ASP A 9 -15.67 -9.68 3.48
N ILE A 10 -16.35 -8.66 2.96
CA ILE A 10 -16.23 -8.31 1.53
C ILE A 10 -14.90 -7.58 1.30
N SER A 11 -14.01 -8.19 0.55
CA SER A 11 -12.67 -7.66 0.25
C SER A 11 -12.67 -6.24 -0.33
N LEU A 12 -13.67 -5.89 -1.14
CA LEU A 12 -13.83 -4.55 -1.71
C LEU A 12 -14.14 -3.49 -0.65
N THR A 13 -14.92 -3.83 0.38
CA THR A 13 -15.19 -2.92 1.51
C THR A 13 -13.91 -2.66 2.31
N GLY A 14 -13.16 -3.71 2.61
CA GLY A 14 -11.85 -3.62 3.27
C GLY A 14 -10.87 -2.76 2.47
N GLU A 15 -10.78 -3.00 1.17
CA GLU A 15 -9.94 -2.20 0.26
C GLU A 15 -10.33 -0.72 0.28
N GLY A 16 -11.62 -0.41 0.25
CA GLY A 16 -12.11 0.97 0.32
C GLY A 16 -11.71 1.69 1.61
N VAL A 17 -11.82 1.01 2.76
CA VAL A 17 -11.38 1.54 4.06
C VAL A 17 -9.88 1.79 4.06
N CYS A 18 -9.09 0.85 3.55
CA CYS A 18 -7.64 0.99 3.43
C CYS A 18 -7.24 2.20 2.59
N ARG A 19 -7.86 2.37 1.43
CA ARG A 19 -7.62 3.57 0.58
C ARG A 19 -8.04 4.86 1.26
N GLY A 20 -9.12 4.84 2.04
CA GLY A 20 -9.54 5.99 2.84
C GLY A 20 -8.48 6.41 3.87
N LEU A 21 -7.84 5.45 4.52
CA LEU A 21 -6.75 5.70 5.46
C LEU A 21 -5.52 6.29 4.75
N ASP A 22 -5.13 5.75 3.60
CA ASP A 22 -4.03 6.27 2.79
C ASP A 22 -4.23 7.74 2.43
N PHE A 23 -5.40 8.08 1.90
CA PHE A 23 -5.72 9.46 1.52
C PHE A 23 -5.81 10.39 2.73
N THR A 24 -6.37 9.93 3.84
CA THR A 24 -6.45 10.73 5.07
C THR A 24 -5.05 11.10 5.55
N GLU A 25 -4.12 10.17 5.57
CA GLU A 25 -2.75 10.44 5.96
C GLU A 25 -2.02 11.33 4.96
N ALA A 26 -2.22 11.12 3.67
CA ALA A 26 -1.65 11.99 2.64
C ALA A 26 -2.13 13.45 2.79
N PHE A 27 -3.42 13.65 3.08
CA PHE A 27 -3.99 14.97 3.33
C PHE A 27 -3.41 15.60 4.60
N ARG A 28 -3.28 14.83 5.68
CA ARG A 28 -2.68 15.31 6.94
C ARG A 28 -1.23 15.78 6.73
N ILE A 29 -0.44 15.02 5.96
CA ILE A 29 0.94 15.40 5.63
C ILE A 29 0.94 16.66 4.76
N ALA A 30 0.11 16.71 3.72
CA ALA A 30 0.04 17.85 2.82
C ALA A 30 -0.33 19.15 3.53
N ASP A 31 -1.29 19.09 4.45
CA ASP A 31 -1.74 20.25 5.24
C ASP A 31 -0.66 20.77 6.18
N ALA A 32 0.19 19.90 6.70
CA ALA A 32 1.32 20.27 7.57
C ALA A 32 2.50 20.92 6.81
N LEU A 33 2.53 20.84 5.48
CA LEU A 33 3.57 21.48 4.68
C LEU A 33 3.36 23.01 4.55
N PRO A 34 4.42 23.79 4.35
CA PRO A 34 4.28 25.22 4.09
C PRO A 34 3.33 25.51 2.92
N GLY A 35 2.33 26.34 3.17
CA GLY A 35 1.27 26.64 2.21
C GLY A 35 0.01 25.78 2.34
N GLY A 36 -0.01 24.84 3.31
CA GLY A 36 -1.19 24.03 3.66
C GLY A 36 -1.64 23.10 2.53
N MET A 37 -2.94 22.78 2.56
CA MET A 37 -3.56 21.88 1.58
C MET A 37 -3.53 22.51 0.18
N SER A 38 -2.69 21.97 -0.68
CA SER A 38 -2.59 22.35 -2.08
C SER A 38 -2.33 21.12 -2.95
N ARG A 39 -2.62 21.20 -4.24
CA ARG A 39 -2.31 20.11 -5.18
C ARG A 39 -0.82 19.73 -5.15
N THR A 40 0.05 20.73 -5.09
CA THR A 40 1.49 20.51 -5.04
C THR A 40 1.88 19.79 -3.76
N ASN A 41 1.41 20.25 -2.61
CA ASN A 41 1.71 19.61 -1.31
C ASN A 41 1.13 18.21 -1.22
N LEU A 42 -0.06 17.96 -1.78
CA LEU A 42 -0.60 16.60 -1.85
C LEU A 42 0.27 15.68 -2.69
N MET A 43 0.76 16.15 -3.84
CA MET A 43 1.67 15.37 -4.69
C MET A 43 3.02 15.12 -4.00
N LEU A 44 3.52 16.08 -3.23
CA LEU A 44 4.74 15.89 -2.43
C LEU A 44 4.52 14.89 -1.30
N ALA A 45 3.40 14.97 -0.60
CA ALA A 45 3.02 14.03 0.45
C ALA A 45 2.94 12.60 -0.09
N LEU A 46 2.22 12.39 -1.20
CA LEU A 46 2.08 11.08 -1.83
C LEU A 46 3.40 10.51 -2.36
N ARG A 47 4.40 11.31 -2.63
CA ARG A 47 5.72 10.85 -3.09
C ARG A 47 6.71 10.54 -1.97
N ASN A 48 6.43 10.99 -0.75
CA ASN A 48 7.26 10.77 0.43
C ASN A 48 6.36 10.35 1.59
N PHE A 49 5.78 9.18 1.44
CA PHE A 49 4.67 8.69 2.22
C PHE A 49 5.09 7.44 2.98
N LYS A 50 4.90 7.44 4.29
CA LYS A 50 5.11 6.26 5.12
C LYS A 50 4.04 6.21 6.18
N ILE A 51 3.30 5.11 6.20
CA ILE A 51 2.25 4.91 7.19
C ILE A 51 2.30 3.49 7.77
N TYR A 52 1.72 3.34 8.96
CA TYR A 52 1.25 2.05 9.41
C TYR A 52 -0.12 1.79 8.78
N HIS A 53 -0.25 0.69 8.07
CA HIS A 53 -1.48 0.35 7.37
C HIS A 53 -2.17 -0.84 8.05
N PRO A 54 -3.24 -0.60 8.85
CA PRO A 54 -3.84 -1.63 9.70
C PRO A 54 -4.57 -2.74 8.92
N GLY A 55 -4.77 -2.58 7.63
CA GLY A 55 -5.40 -3.58 6.77
C GLY A 55 -4.41 -4.47 6.02
N LEU A 56 -3.11 -4.32 6.28
CA LEU A 56 -2.07 -5.15 5.70
C LEU A 56 -1.50 -6.12 6.73
N LEU A 57 -0.74 -7.09 6.23
CA LEU A 57 -0.03 -8.06 7.08
C LEU A 57 0.93 -7.35 8.03
N ASP A 58 0.97 -7.81 9.27
CA ASP A 58 1.92 -7.30 10.25
C ASP A 58 3.37 -7.51 9.79
N GLY A 59 4.18 -6.49 9.97
CA GLY A 59 5.59 -6.51 9.59
C GLY A 59 5.89 -5.96 8.20
N LEU A 60 4.87 -5.63 7.39
CA LEU A 60 5.09 -4.95 6.11
C LEU A 60 5.35 -3.46 6.30
N VAL A 61 6.32 -2.95 5.56
CA VAL A 61 6.58 -1.52 5.45
C VAL A 61 5.78 -0.95 4.28
N THR A 62 5.01 0.11 4.56
CA THR A 62 4.23 0.84 3.58
C THR A 62 4.81 2.24 3.43
N GLU A 63 5.67 2.43 2.44
CA GLU A 63 6.32 3.71 2.20
C GLU A 63 6.58 3.97 0.71
N LEU A 64 6.68 5.25 0.38
CA LEU A 64 7.12 5.75 -0.91
C LEU A 64 8.29 6.71 -0.70
N LYS A 65 9.37 6.59 -1.45
CA LYS A 65 10.60 7.39 -1.30
C LYS A 65 10.88 8.22 -2.55
N GLY A 66 9.97 9.11 -2.88
CA GLY A 66 10.15 10.05 -3.99
C GLY A 66 10.33 9.36 -5.34
N ASN A 67 11.49 9.61 -5.96
CA ASN A 67 11.85 9.01 -7.24
C ASN A 67 12.72 7.76 -7.10
N SER A 68 13.15 7.42 -5.90
CA SER A 68 14.01 6.25 -5.67
C SER A 68 13.22 4.97 -5.48
N ASP A 69 12.00 5.10 -4.96
CA ASP A 69 11.12 3.98 -4.70
C ASP A 69 9.66 4.42 -4.84
N ALA A 70 8.98 3.91 -5.86
CA ALA A 70 7.59 4.21 -6.18
C ALA A 70 6.63 3.06 -5.81
N TYR A 71 7.12 2.02 -5.18
CA TYR A 71 6.32 0.87 -4.77
C TYR A 71 5.90 1.02 -3.32
N PHE A 72 4.59 1.09 -3.09
CA PHE A 72 4.04 1.37 -1.76
C PHE A 72 4.00 0.13 -0.86
N VAL A 73 3.71 -1.02 -1.45
CA VAL A 73 3.67 -2.31 -0.76
C VAL A 73 4.49 -3.29 -1.59
N GLU A 74 5.52 -3.86 -1.01
CA GLU A 74 6.41 -4.81 -1.67
C GLU A 74 6.49 -6.14 -0.91
N GLY A 75 5.55 -6.39 -0.03
CA GLY A 75 5.54 -7.60 0.77
C GLY A 75 4.36 -8.51 0.48
N SER A 76 4.53 -9.76 0.82
CA SER A 76 3.53 -10.79 0.63
C SER A 76 3.69 -11.94 1.61
N GLU A 77 2.64 -12.68 1.78
CA GLU A 77 2.61 -13.96 2.46
C GLU A 77 2.00 -15.00 1.52
N TYR A 78 2.51 -16.20 1.56
CA TYR A 78 1.97 -17.30 0.77
C TYR A 78 0.90 -18.04 1.56
N SER A 79 -0.16 -18.40 0.89
CA SER A 79 -1.20 -19.27 1.44
C SER A 79 -1.49 -20.45 0.53
N LYS A 80 -1.86 -21.56 1.14
CA LYS A 80 -2.27 -22.79 0.48
C LYS A 80 -3.75 -23.06 0.79
N PHE A 81 -4.53 -23.32 -0.24
CA PHE A 81 -5.92 -23.69 -0.05
C PHE A 81 -6.03 -25.15 0.41
N ASN A 82 -6.68 -25.36 1.55
CA ASN A 82 -7.06 -26.67 2.04
C ASN A 82 -8.45 -27.01 1.52
N ALA A 83 -8.52 -27.88 0.54
CA ALA A 83 -9.77 -28.27 -0.10
C ALA A 83 -10.71 -29.09 0.80
N THR A 84 -10.19 -29.72 1.84
CA THR A 84 -10.98 -30.51 2.78
C THR A 84 -11.80 -29.60 3.70
N ASP A 85 -11.14 -28.61 4.27
CA ASP A 85 -11.75 -27.69 5.25
C ASP A 85 -12.24 -26.40 4.60
N GLN A 86 -11.96 -26.21 3.31
CA GLN A 86 -12.25 -25.01 2.53
C GLN A 86 -11.68 -23.71 3.16
N THR A 87 -10.49 -23.82 3.71
CA THR A 87 -9.77 -22.71 4.37
C THR A 87 -8.45 -22.41 3.69
N TRP A 88 -7.94 -21.19 3.91
CA TRP A 88 -6.59 -20.82 3.53
C TRP A 88 -5.65 -20.99 4.72
N GLU A 89 -4.57 -21.71 4.53
CA GLU A 89 -3.51 -21.93 5.51
C GLU A 89 -2.29 -21.10 5.10
N MET A 90 -1.77 -20.29 6.01
CA MET A 90 -0.56 -19.52 5.77
C MET A 90 0.65 -20.45 5.72
N VAL A 91 1.56 -20.19 4.79
CA VAL A 91 2.74 -21.03 4.54
C VAL A 91 4.00 -20.20 4.57
N GLY A 92 4.78 -20.38 5.64
CA GLY A 92 6.00 -19.62 5.84
C GLY A 92 5.80 -18.30 6.55
N ASP A 93 6.78 -17.43 6.42
CA ASP A 93 6.79 -16.10 7.03
C ASP A 93 6.40 -15.03 6.01
N VAL A 94 5.96 -13.90 6.51
CA VAL A 94 5.78 -12.68 5.69
C VAL A 94 7.13 -12.26 5.12
N VAL A 95 7.17 -12.05 3.82
CA VAL A 95 8.37 -11.57 3.11
C VAL A 95 8.13 -10.11 2.75
N ASP A 96 8.92 -9.22 3.32
CA ASP A 96 8.94 -7.80 2.98
C ASP A 96 10.19 -7.50 2.14
N ALA A 97 9.97 -7.09 0.90
CA ALA A 97 11.02 -6.71 -0.04
C ALA A 97 11.20 -5.19 -0.15
N ASN A 98 10.66 -4.41 0.82
CA ASN A 98 10.67 -2.96 0.79
C ASN A 98 12.04 -2.38 0.46
N GLY A 99 12.09 -1.55 -0.59
CA GLY A 99 13.31 -0.96 -1.11
C GLY A 99 14.21 -1.93 -1.89
N GLY A 100 13.79 -3.19 -2.06
CA GLY A 100 14.52 -4.19 -2.85
C GLY A 100 14.27 -4.10 -4.34
N THR A 101 13.17 -3.47 -4.74
CA THR A 101 12.77 -3.33 -6.14
C THR A 101 13.17 -1.95 -6.67
N PRO A 102 14.09 -1.84 -7.63
CA PRO A 102 14.41 -0.55 -8.22
C PRO A 102 13.24 0.00 -9.02
N ASN A 103 13.07 1.32 -8.99
CA ASN A 103 12.09 1.96 -9.85
C ASN A 103 12.29 1.59 -11.32
N CYS A 104 11.19 1.25 -11.95
CA CYS A 104 11.17 1.06 -13.40
C CYS A 104 11.56 2.37 -14.11
N ARG A 105 12.65 2.34 -14.85
CA ARG A 105 12.98 3.36 -15.83
C ARG A 105 12.55 2.87 -17.20
N TRP A 106 11.49 3.48 -17.74
CA TRP A 106 11.03 3.10 -19.09
C TRP A 106 12.12 3.33 -20.14
N ASP A 107 12.52 2.26 -20.79
CA ASP A 107 13.41 2.32 -21.94
C ASP A 107 12.60 2.34 -23.24
N LYS A 108 12.50 3.52 -23.83
CA LYS A 108 11.73 3.74 -25.04
C LYS A 108 12.27 2.97 -26.24
N ALA A 109 13.55 2.66 -26.25
CA ALA A 109 14.17 1.94 -27.39
C ALA A 109 13.85 0.45 -27.38
N ASN A 110 13.74 -0.14 -26.18
CA ASN A 110 13.49 -1.58 -26.02
C ASN A 110 12.05 -1.90 -25.57
N GLY A 111 11.23 -0.90 -25.31
CA GLY A 111 9.82 -1.07 -24.93
C GLY A 111 9.62 -1.78 -23.60
N GLY A 112 10.50 -1.56 -22.63
CA GLY A 112 10.45 -2.20 -21.31
C GLY A 112 11.05 -1.36 -20.19
N CYS A 113 11.04 -1.90 -18.99
CA CYS A 113 11.74 -1.32 -17.82
C CYS A 113 13.21 -1.75 -17.81
N ARG A 114 14.08 -0.83 -17.36
CA ARG A 114 15.47 -1.11 -16.98
C ARG A 114 15.60 -1.03 -15.46
#